data_cfadcd11113010c0466095ca9b96022e
#
_entry.id   cfadcd11113010c0466095ca9b96022e
#
_cell.length_a   1.000
_cell.length_b   1.000
_cell.length_c   1.000
_cell.angle_alpha   90.00
_cell.angle_beta   90.00
_cell.angle_gamma   90.00
#
_symmetry.space_group_name_H-M   'P 1'
#
loop_
_entity.id
_entity.type
_entity.pdbx_description
1 polymer ?
#
loop_
_entity_poly.entity_id
_entity_poly.type
_entity_poly.pdbx_seq_one_letter_code
_entity_poly.pdbx_strand_id
1 'polypeptide(L)'
;MRWKEFDREVETIRELLADPPGELPVLEAVRRAVLGANPYRVEDLPALRTRMSLLAGPAPGLVNGDAVRYGAWERAISAYVGGRSGQPADSLYPLVAGRAVLAVCCAAYDCWSRRADADLAGYLDAALRSLATGFK
;
A
#
# COMPACT_ATOMS: atom_id res chain seq x y z
N MET A 1 13.78 -4.68 -12.04
CA MET A 1 12.56 -4.62 -11.51
C MET A 1 11.66 -3.69 -12.22
N ARG A 2 10.57 -4.06 -12.12
CA ARG A 2 9.54 -3.65 -12.90
C ARG A 2 8.71 -2.66 -12.25
N TRP A 3 9.14 -1.41 -12.42
CA TRP A 3 8.32 -0.30 -12.02
C TRP A 3 7.00 -0.27 -12.78
N LYS A 4 6.94 -0.93 -13.94
CA LYS A 4 5.67 -1.10 -14.65
C LYS A 4 4.65 -1.85 -13.81
N GLU A 5 5.09 -2.87 -13.08
CA GLU A 5 4.20 -3.63 -12.21
C GLU A 5 3.70 -2.78 -11.05
N PHE A 6 4.60 -1.95 -10.50
CA PHE A 6 4.22 -1.03 -9.44
C PHE A 6 3.25 0.04 -9.94
N ASP A 7 3.50 0.60 -11.11
CA ASP A 7 2.62 1.60 -11.70
C ASP A 7 1.23 1.01 -11.98
N ARG A 8 1.18 -0.25 -12.40
CA ARG A 8 -0.07 -0.97 -12.60
C ARG A 8 -0.79 -1.20 -11.28
N GLU A 9 -0.06 -1.49 -10.22
CA GLU A 9 -0.63 -1.63 -8.89
C GLU A 9 -1.31 -0.33 -8.46
N VAL A 10 -0.64 0.80 -8.63
CA VAL A 10 -1.22 2.10 -8.28
C VAL A 10 -2.50 2.35 -9.08
N GLU A 11 -2.48 2.06 -10.37
CA GLU A 11 -3.65 2.26 -11.22
C GLU A 11 -4.79 1.34 -10.81
N THR A 12 -4.49 0.09 -10.47
CA THR A 12 -5.49 -0.87 -9.99
C THR A 12 -6.12 -0.39 -8.68
N ILE A 13 -5.30 0.16 -7.78
CA ILE A 13 -5.83 0.72 -6.54
C ILE A 13 -6.80 1.85 -6.85
N ARG A 14 -6.44 2.75 -7.76
CA ARG A 14 -7.33 3.84 -8.16
C ARG A 14 -8.64 3.33 -8.71
N GLU A 15 -8.59 2.33 -9.58
CA GLU A 15 -9.79 1.75 -10.18
C GLU A 15 -10.69 1.12 -9.13
N LEU A 16 -10.11 0.35 -8.21
CA LEU A 16 -10.88 -0.30 -7.16
C LEU A 16 -11.48 0.70 -6.18
N LEU A 17 -10.80 1.81 -5.93
CA LEU A 17 -11.32 2.86 -5.07
C LEU A 17 -12.35 3.73 -5.76
N ALA A 18 -12.31 3.81 -7.09
CA ALA A 18 -13.26 4.61 -7.84
C ALA A 18 -14.66 4.04 -7.81
N ASP A 19 -14.79 2.72 -7.64
CA ASP A 19 -16.08 2.05 -7.65
C ASP A 19 -16.25 1.16 -6.40
N PRO A 20 -16.06 1.70 -5.19
CA PRO A 20 -16.28 0.91 -3.99
C PRO A 20 -17.77 0.87 -3.68
N PRO A 21 -18.24 -0.16 -2.97
CA PRO A 21 -19.57 -0.08 -2.37
C PRO A 21 -19.59 1.15 -1.46
N GLY A 22 -20.47 2.09 -1.74
CA GLY A 22 -20.45 3.40 -1.11
C GLY A 22 -20.64 3.41 0.39
N GLU A 23 -21.00 2.29 0.99
CA GLU A 23 -21.26 2.18 2.42
C GLU A 23 -20.09 1.63 3.23
N LEU A 24 -19.01 1.21 2.57
CA LEU A 24 -17.87 0.69 3.29
C LEU A 24 -17.16 1.78 4.07
N PRO A 25 -16.72 1.50 5.30
CA PRO A 25 -15.81 2.39 5.99
C PRO A 25 -14.56 2.65 5.15
N VAL A 26 -14.00 3.84 5.29
CA VAL A 26 -12.86 4.27 4.46
C VAL A 26 -11.72 3.25 4.49
N LEU A 27 -11.30 2.82 5.68
CA LEU A 27 -10.18 1.89 5.79
C LEU A 27 -10.50 0.51 5.24
N GLU A 28 -11.77 0.08 5.30
CA GLU A 28 -12.17 -1.19 4.71
C GLU A 28 -12.11 -1.13 3.18
N ALA A 29 -12.54 -0.02 2.60
CA ALA A 29 -12.43 0.17 1.16
C ALA A 29 -10.96 0.18 0.72
N VAL A 30 -10.11 0.87 1.47
CA VAL A 30 -8.66 0.91 1.19
C VAL A 30 -8.06 -0.50 1.32
N ARG A 31 -8.44 -1.23 2.36
CA ARG A 31 -7.95 -2.60 2.57
C ARG A 31 -8.28 -3.49 1.36
N ARG A 32 -9.52 -3.45 0.91
CA ARG A 32 -9.93 -4.24 -0.25
C ARG A 32 -9.18 -3.85 -1.51
N ALA A 33 -8.94 -2.56 -1.70
CA ALA A 33 -8.22 -2.08 -2.87
C ALA A 33 -6.76 -2.53 -2.85
N VAL A 34 -6.10 -2.40 -1.71
CA VAL A 34 -4.69 -2.80 -1.58
C VAL A 34 -4.54 -4.30 -1.77
N LEU A 35 -5.38 -5.10 -1.13
CA LEU A 35 -5.32 -6.56 -1.27
C LEU A 35 -5.64 -6.98 -2.70
N GLY A 36 -6.63 -6.35 -3.33
CA GLY A 36 -7.00 -6.66 -4.70
C GLY A 36 -5.93 -6.28 -5.71
N ALA A 37 -5.11 -5.29 -5.40
CA ALA A 37 -4.04 -4.83 -6.29
C ALA A 37 -2.73 -5.63 -6.11
N ASN A 38 -2.70 -6.59 -5.19
CA ASN A 38 -1.48 -7.36 -4.91
C ASN A 38 -1.67 -8.86 -5.17
N PRO A 39 -2.10 -9.27 -6.39
CA PRO A 39 -2.27 -10.69 -6.71
C PRO A 39 -0.96 -11.27 -7.23
N TYR A 40 0.09 -11.25 -6.43
CA TYR A 40 1.38 -11.76 -6.85
C TYR A 40 1.34 -13.27 -6.97
N ARG A 41 1.90 -13.78 -8.06
CA ARG A 41 2.00 -15.21 -8.28
C ARG A 41 3.11 -15.79 -7.42
N VAL A 42 2.99 -17.07 -7.11
CA VAL A 42 4.01 -17.75 -6.30
C VAL A 42 5.39 -17.65 -6.95
N GLU A 43 5.47 -17.80 -8.28
CA GLU A 43 6.73 -17.71 -9.00
C GLU A 43 7.36 -16.32 -8.97
N ASP A 44 6.58 -15.28 -8.70
CA ASP A 44 7.08 -13.91 -8.62
C ASP A 44 7.59 -13.55 -7.23
N LEU A 45 7.27 -14.34 -6.21
CA LEU A 45 7.57 -14.02 -4.83
C LEU A 45 9.07 -13.89 -4.52
N PRO A 46 9.95 -14.76 -5.05
CA PRO A 46 11.38 -14.59 -4.75
C PRO A 46 11.94 -13.25 -5.23
N ALA A 47 11.58 -12.83 -6.46
CA ALA A 47 12.06 -11.56 -7.00
C ALA A 47 11.46 -10.38 -6.22
N LEU A 48 10.18 -10.45 -5.87
CA LEU A 48 9.52 -9.43 -5.09
C LEU A 48 10.14 -9.31 -3.70
N ARG A 49 10.42 -10.46 -3.08
CA ARG A 49 11.04 -10.51 -1.75
C ARG A 49 12.42 -9.86 -1.77
N THR A 50 13.22 -10.16 -2.78
CA THR A 50 14.54 -9.56 -2.93
C THR A 50 14.43 -8.05 -3.05
N ARG A 51 13.51 -7.57 -3.89
CA ARG A 51 13.30 -6.14 -4.08
C ARG A 51 12.89 -5.44 -2.78
N MET A 52 11.95 -6.05 -2.05
CA MET A 52 11.46 -5.46 -0.81
C MET A 52 12.54 -5.44 0.26
N SER A 53 13.41 -6.44 0.29
CA SER A 53 14.55 -6.44 1.21
C SER A 53 15.49 -5.27 0.93
N LEU A 54 15.74 -4.97 -0.34
CA LEU A 54 16.58 -3.85 -0.71
C LEU A 54 15.96 -2.51 -0.32
N LEU A 55 14.65 -2.40 -0.46
CA LEU A 55 13.93 -1.16 -0.11
C LEU A 55 13.83 -0.97 1.39
N ALA A 56 13.70 -2.07 2.14
CA ALA A 56 13.58 -2.03 3.59
C ALA A 56 14.92 -1.85 4.29
N GLY A 57 16.02 -1.99 3.57
CA GLY A 57 17.35 -1.86 4.14
C GLY A 57 17.65 -0.43 4.57
N PRO A 58 18.66 -0.25 5.44
CA PRO A 58 19.03 1.08 5.91
C PRO A 58 19.73 1.90 4.84
N ALA A 59 19.59 1.56 3.59
CA ALA A 59 20.27 2.24 2.52
C ALA A 59 19.80 3.68 2.45
N PRO A 60 20.67 4.61 2.80
CA PRO A 60 20.37 6.01 2.57
C PRO A 60 20.28 6.15 1.05
N GLY A 61 19.21 6.60 0.60
CA GLY A 61 19.13 6.81 -0.81
C GLY A 61 18.25 5.76 -1.44
N LEU A 62 17.10 5.61 -0.88
CA LEU A 62 15.98 5.31 -1.74
C LEU A 62 16.20 6.20 -2.92
N VAL A 63 16.57 5.60 -4.03
CA VAL A 63 16.75 6.34 -5.25
C VAL A 63 15.54 7.21 -5.43
N ASN A 64 15.73 8.41 -5.88
CA ASN A 64 14.66 9.36 -6.06
C ASN A 64 13.45 8.75 -6.78
N GLY A 65 13.68 7.82 -7.70
CA GLY A 65 12.63 7.14 -8.41
C GLY A 65 11.71 6.32 -7.52
N ASP A 66 12.27 5.67 -6.49
CA ASP A 66 11.47 4.86 -5.57
C ASP A 66 10.57 5.77 -4.72
N ALA A 67 11.11 6.87 -4.23
CA ALA A 67 10.33 7.84 -3.46
C ALA A 67 9.18 8.40 -4.29
N VAL A 68 9.43 8.69 -5.56
CA VAL A 68 8.38 9.20 -6.47
C VAL A 68 7.26 8.17 -6.62
N ARG A 69 7.60 6.89 -6.77
CA ARG A 69 6.61 5.85 -6.98
C ARG A 69 5.79 5.58 -5.72
N TYR A 70 6.43 5.54 -4.56
CA TYR A 70 5.70 5.44 -3.30
C TYR A 70 4.83 6.67 -3.07
N GLY A 71 5.30 7.85 -3.50
CA GLY A 71 4.50 9.06 -3.45
C GLY A 71 3.23 8.97 -4.29
N ALA A 72 3.31 8.38 -5.48
CA ALA A 72 2.13 8.17 -6.32
C ALA A 72 1.13 7.23 -5.66
N TRP A 73 1.62 6.15 -5.05
CA TRP A 73 0.79 5.20 -4.33
C TRP A 73 0.06 5.88 -3.16
N GLU A 74 0.82 6.63 -2.37
CA GLU A 74 0.30 7.38 -1.23
C GLU A 74 -0.76 8.40 -1.67
N ARG A 75 -0.49 9.11 -2.76
CA ARG A 75 -1.43 10.12 -3.26
C ARG A 75 -2.73 9.52 -3.75
N ALA A 76 -2.71 8.30 -4.28
CA ALA A 76 -3.93 7.62 -4.68
C ALA A 76 -4.85 7.40 -3.47
N ILE A 77 -4.27 7.00 -2.35
CA ILE A 77 -5.03 6.80 -1.11
C ILE A 77 -5.52 8.13 -0.56
N SER A 78 -4.66 9.14 -0.51
CA SER A 78 -5.02 10.47 0.00
C SER A 78 -6.14 11.11 -0.84
N ALA A 79 -6.08 10.96 -2.15
CA ALA A 79 -7.12 11.48 -3.03
C ALA A 79 -8.47 10.82 -2.76
N TYR A 80 -8.47 9.51 -2.56
CA TYR A 80 -9.69 8.79 -2.26
C TYR A 80 -10.28 9.24 -0.92
N VAL A 81 -9.43 9.34 0.12
CA VAL A 81 -9.89 9.77 1.44
C VAL A 81 -10.41 11.20 1.41
N GLY A 82 -9.71 12.08 0.68
CA GLY A 82 -10.15 13.45 0.49
C GLY A 82 -11.51 13.52 -0.17
N GLY A 83 -11.71 12.74 -1.23
CA GLY A 83 -13.00 12.71 -1.93
C GLY A 83 -14.13 12.21 -1.03
N ARG A 84 -13.87 11.20 -0.21
CA ARG A 84 -14.87 10.64 0.71
C ARG A 84 -15.21 11.60 1.84
N SER A 85 -14.23 12.35 2.33
CA SER A 85 -14.41 13.22 3.48
C SER A 85 -14.78 14.67 3.11
N GLY A 86 -14.78 14.99 1.82
CA GLY A 86 -15.03 16.35 1.38
C GLY A 86 -13.91 17.32 1.69
N GLN A 87 -12.69 16.79 1.83
CA GLN A 87 -11.51 17.60 2.15
C GLN A 87 -10.50 17.55 1.02
N PRO A 88 -9.69 18.62 0.84
CA PRO A 88 -8.62 18.56 -0.15
C PRO A 88 -7.66 17.40 0.13
N ALA A 89 -7.18 16.75 -0.93
CA ALA A 89 -6.31 15.58 -0.80
C ALA A 89 -5.01 15.92 -0.06
N ASP A 90 -4.58 17.16 -0.10
CA ASP A 90 -3.35 17.61 0.57
C ASP A 90 -3.59 18.21 1.96
N SER A 91 -4.81 18.09 2.49
CA SER A 91 -5.09 18.54 3.85
C SER A 91 -4.73 17.44 4.85
N LEU A 92 -4.76 17.78 6.13
CA LEU A 92 -4.19 16.93 7.18
C LEU A 92 -4.75 15.51 7.21
N TYR A 93 -6.06 15.34 7.26
CA TYR A 93 -6.64 14.01 7.39
C TYR A 93 -6.31 13.10 6.19
N PRO A 94 -6.54 13.53 4.93
CA PRO A 94 -6.15 12.69 3.80
C PRO A 94 -4.66 12.37 3.74
N LEU A 95 -3.79 13.33 4.09
CA LEU A 95 -2.35 13.07 4.10
C LEU A 95 -1.98 12.05 5.17
N VAL A 96 -2.55 12.19 6.37
CA VAL A 96 -2.31 11.21 7.44
C VAL A 96 -2.76 9.83 7.00
N ALA A 97 -3.94 9.74 6.40
CA ALA A 97 -4.46 8.45 5.95
C ALA A 97 -3.54 7.80 4.91
N GLY A 98 -3.13 8.55 3.89
CA GLY A 98 -2.26 8.02 2.85
C GLY A 98 -0.91 7.56 3.38
N ARG A 99 -0.31 8.36 4.23
CA ARG A 99 1.01 8.04 4.82
C ARG A 99 0.93 6.88 5.80
N ALA A 100 -0.13 6.82 6.61
CA ALA A 100 -0.31 5.73 7.56
C ALA A 100 -0.53 4.40 6.83
N VAL A 101 -1.36 4.39 5.79
CA VAL A 101 -1.59 3.18 5.00
C VAL A 101 -0.28 2.71 4.36
N LEU A 102 0.48 3.63 3.76
CA LEU A 102 1.76 3.27 3.16
C LEU A 102 2.72 2.70 4.21
N ALA A 103 2.80 3.33 5.37
CA ALA A 103 3.72 2.90 6.43
C ALA A 103 3.39 1.48 6.90
N VAL A 104 2.12 1.14 7.13
CA VAL A 104 1.78 -0.20 7.59
C VAL A 104 2.00 -1.24 6.50
N CYS A 105 1.77 -0.89 5.24
CA CYS A 105 2.06 -1.79 4.13
C CYS A 105 3.57 -2.03 4.00
N CYS A 106 4.38 -1.00 4.17
CA CYS A 106 5.84 -1.17 4.15
C CYS A 106 6.30 -2.07 5.28
N ALA A 107 5.71 -1.97 6.47
CA ALA A 107 6.01 -2.86 7.57
C ALA A 107 5.67 -4.31 7.23
N ALA A 108 4.53 -4.52 6.56
CA ALA A 108 4.12 -5.86 6.13
C ALA A 108 5.14 -6.44 5.14
N TYR A 109 5.57 -5.66 4.15
CA TYR A 109 6.59 -6.10 3.20
C TYR A 109 7.91 -6.42 3.89
N ASP A 110 8.32 -5.58 4.83
CA ASP A 110 9.57 -5.79 5.57
C ASP A 110 9.53 -7.11 6.35
N CYS A 111 8.47 -7.35 7.10
CA CYS A 111 8.32 -8.60 7.84
C CYS A 111 8.28 -9.81 6.92
N TRP A 112 7.49 -9.71 5.86
CA TRP A 112 7.37 -10.81 4.91
C TRP A 112 8.68 -11.14 4.21
N SER A 113 9.46 -10.12 3.83
CA SER A 113 10.71 -10.31 3.12
C SER A 113 11.76 -11.03 3.95
N ARG A 114 11.67 -10.98 5.28
CA ARG A 114 12.60 -11.61 6.19
C ARG A 114 12.16 -13.01 6.61
N ARG A 115 10.97 -13.42 6.21
CA ARG A 115 10.46 -14.74 6.58
C ARG A 115 10.40 -15.65 5.38
N ALA A 116 10.40 -16.95 5.63
CA ALA A 116 10.45 -17.94 4.56
C ALA A 116 9.07 -18.49 4.22
N ASP A 117 8.05 -17.64 4.24
CA ASP A 117 6.70 -18.07 3.86
C ASP A 117 6.20 -17.22 2.69
N ALA A 118 5.05 -17.59 2.12
CA ALA A 118 4.51 -16.98 0.93
C ALA A 118 3.24 -16.17 1.18
N ASP A 119 2.94 -15.85 2.44
CA ASP A 119 1.66 -15.24 2.80
C ASP A 119 1.73 -13.73 2.85
N LEU A 120 2.14 -13.09 1.75
CA LEU A 120 2.19 -11.62 1.68
C LEU A 120 0.81 -11.00 1.93
N ALA A 121 -0.24 -11.59 1.37
CA ALA A 121 -1.59 -11.07 1.56
C ALA A 121 -1.99 -11.08 3.02
N GLY A 122 -1.61 -12.12 3.77
CA GLY A 122 -1.87 -12.20 5.20
C GLY A 122 -1.17 -11.10 5.98
N TYR A 123 0.09 -10.81 5.63
CA TYR A 123 0.83 -9.73 6.28
C TYR A 123 0.19 -8.36 6.00
N LEU A 124 -0.20 -8.12 4.75
CA LEU A 124 -0.86 -6.88 4.38
C LEU A 124 -2.21 -6.74 5.10
N ASP A 125 -2.99 -7.80 5.12
CA ASP A 125 -4.29 -7.79 5.81
C ASP A 125 -4.13 -7.49 7.30
N ALA A 126 -3.18 -8.16 7.95
CA ALA A 126 -2.93 -7.94 9.37
C ALA A 126 -2.50 -6.50 9.66
N ALA A 127 -1.61 -5.95 8.82
CA ALA A 127 -1.13 -4.59 8.99
C ALA A 127 -2.26 -3.58 8.84
N LEU A 128 -3.10 -3.74 7.84
CA LEU A 128 -4.21 -2.81 7.60
C LEU A 128 -5.28 -2.93 8.69
N ARG A 129 -5.53 -4.14 9.19
CA ARG A 129 -6.46 -4.33 10.31
C ARG A 129 -5.94 -3.67 11.58
N SER A 130 -4.63 -3.73 11.82
CA SER A 130 -4.03 -3.05 12.97
C SER A 130 -4.31 -1.55 12.92
N LEU A 131 -4.19 -0.96 11.75
CA LEU A 131 -4.47 0.46 11.57
C LEU A 131 -5.96 0.75 11.80
N ALA A 132 -6.85 -0.09 11.27
CA ALA A 132 -8.29 0.10 11.38
C ALA A 132 -8.78 -0.01 12.82
N THR A 133 -8.15 -0.83 13.65
CA THR A 133 -8.55 -1.02 15.05
C THR A 133 -7.80 -0.10 16.01
N GLY A 134 -6.93 0.77 15.51
CA GLY A 134 -6.15 1.67 16.36
C GLY A 134 -5.05 0.96 17.13
N PHE A 135 -4.54 -0.13 16.58
CA PHE A 135 -3.44 -0.90 17.17
C PHE A 135 -3.83 -1.58 18.49
N LYS A 136 -5.05 -1.99 18.59
CA LYS A 136 -5.52 -2.77 19.73
C LYS A 136 -5.32 -4.26 19.55
#